data_4786f4ef8d777e9eab0bea029c0a75f5
#
_entry.id   4786f4ef8d777e9eab0bea029c0a75f5
#
_cell.length_a   1.000
_cell.length_b   1.000
_cell.length_c   1.000
_cell.angle_alpha   90.00
_cell.angle_beta   90.00
_cell.angle_gamma   90.00
#
_symmetry.space_group_name_H-M   'P 1'
#
loop_
_entity.id
_entity.type
_entity.pdbx_description
1 polymer ?
#
loop_
_entity_poly.entity_id
_entity_poly.type
_entity_poly.pdbx_seq_one_letter_code
_entity_poly.pdbx_strand_id
1 'polypeptide(L)'
;MVLSLPARRPAVAADDADRDRRVGDLFDRHYPGLCRLAYLIVGDRVQAEEVVMDAFMRTFASWGRIRDLDHSEAYLRRAVVNLSRTRARRRHTEERSYAATASQSAEPATAEPERELVVWEAVRRLPDRQRAAVVLRYYEDLSEADIAELLGCSVGTVKSQLFKARATLAEALDEEEL
;
A
#
# COMPACT_ATOMS: atom_id res chain seq x y z
N MET A 1 -12.87 36.86 -38.67
CA MET A 1 -12.88 35.39 -38.94
C MET A 1 -12.79 34.69 -37.61
N VAL A 2 -13.95 34.32 -37.04
CA VAL A 2 -14.02 33.74 -35.67
C VAL A 2 -13.86 32.23 -35.84
N LEU A 3 -12.76 31.67 -35.33
CA LEU A 3 -12.52 30.23 -35.25
C LEU A 3 -13.49 29.64 -34.22
N SER A 4 -14.56 29.00 -34.70
CA SER A 4 -15.48 28.19 -33.90
C SER A 4 -14.77 26.92 -33.50
N LEU A 5 -14.44 26.79 -32.21
CA LEU A 5 -13.99 25.50 -31.63
C LEU A 5 -15.10 24.46 -31.79
N PRO A 6 -14.79 23.24 -32.22
CA PRO A 6 -15.79 22.19 -32.31
C PRO A 6 -16.30 21.85 -30.89
N ALA A 7 -17.62 21.94 -30.71
CA ALA A 7 -18.29 21.53 -29.49
C ALA A 7 -17.93 20.07 -29.19
N ARG A 8 -17.36 19.81 -28.00
CA ARG A 8 -17.06 18.46 -27.48
C ARG A 8 -18.33 17.60 -27.59
N ARG A 9 -18.23 16.45 -28.25
CA ARG A 9 -19.36 15.55 -28.48
C ARG A 9 -20.01 15.17 -27.14
N PRO A 10 -21.33 15.27 -26.96
CA PRO A 10 -22.02 15.04 -25.67
C PRO A 10 -21.84 13.62 -25.12
N ALA A 11 -21.55 12.61 -25.94
CA ALA A 11 -21.27 11.25 -25.52
C ALA A 11 -19.95 11.10 -24.74
N VAL A 12 -18.91 11.87 -25.11
CA VAL A 12 -17.59 11.84 -24.41
C VAL A 12 -17.71 12.51 -23.03
N ALA A 13 -18.51 13.56 -22.91
CA ALA A 13 -18.71 14.25 -21.63
C ALA A 13 -19.52 13.39 -20.64
N ALA A 14 -20.46 12.56 -21.10
CA ALA A 14 -21.23 11.66 -20.24
C ALA A 14 -20.37 10.48 -19.73
N ASP A 15 -19.48 9.95 -20.57
CA ASP A 15 -18.55 8.88 -20.19
C ASP A 15 -17.49 9.39 -19.21
N ASP A 16 -16.99 10.60 -19.39
CA ASP A 16 -16.07 11.26 -18.46
C ASP A 16 -16.72 11.50 -17.08
N ALA A 17 -17.98 11.96 -17.05
CA ALA A 17 -18.70 12.20 -15.79
C ALA A 17 -19.02 10.90 -15.03
N ASP A 18 -19.31 9.80 -15.75
CA ASP A 18 -19.52 8.48 -15.14
C ASP A 18 -18.21 7.93 -14.57
N ARG A 19 -17.11 8.06 -15.30
CA ARG A 19 -15.78 7.71 -14.84
C ARG A 19 -15.41 8.46 -13.55
N ASP A 20 -15.59 9.79 -13.54
CA ASP A 20 -15.22 10.64 -12.40
C ASP A 20 -16.04 10.26 -11.15
N ARG A 21 -17.33 9.95 -11.32
CA ARG A 21 -18.18 9.45 -10.24
C ARG A 21 -17.68 8.11 -9.68
N ARG A 22 -17.40 7.14 -10.55
CA ARG A 22 -16.93 5.81 -10.14
C ARG A 22 -15.58 5.85 -9.43
N VAL A 23 -14.67 6.72 -9.89
CA VAL A 23 -13.38 6.93 -9.21
C VAL A 23 -13.60 7.62 -7.86
N GLY A 24 -14.53 8.58 -7.76
CA GLY A 24 -14.94 9.18 -6.50
C GLY A 24 -15.49 8.15 -5.51
N ASP A 25 -16.39 7.27 -5.95
CA ASP A 25 -16.96 6.19 -5.12
C ASP A 25 -15.88 5.21 -4.63
N LEU A 26 -14.89 4.87 -5.49
CA LEU A 26 -13.75 4.05 -5.11
C LEU A 26 -12.86 4.76 -4.08
N PHE A 27 -12.64 6.07 -4.25
CA PHE A 27 -11.87 6.87 -3.33
C PHE A 27 -12.53 6.89 -1.95
N ASP A 28 -13.79 7.29 -1.88
CA ASP A 28 -14.52 7.41 -0.60
C ASP A 28 -14.57 6.07 0.15
N ARG A 29 -14.72 4.96 -0.58
CA ARG A 29 -14.82 3.62 0.00
C ARG A 29 -13.49 3.05 0.45
N HIS A 30 -12.43 3.23 -0.31
CA HIS A 30 -11.19 2.47 -0.12
C HIS A 30 -10.01 3.30 0.39
N TYR A 31 -10.05 4.64 0.28
CA TYR A 31 -8.94 5.51 0.64
C TYR A 31 -8.42 5.28 2.07
N PRO A 32 -9.26 5.24 3.12
CA PRO A 32 -8.76 5.06 4.49
C PRO A 32 -8.07 3.71 4.70
N GLY A 33 -8.66 2.63 4.17
CA GLY A 33 -8.09 1.28 4.27
C GLY A 33 -6.77 1.14 3.50
N LEU A 34 -6.70 1.76 2.31
CA LEU A 34 -5.48 1.76 1.50
C LEU A 34 -4.36 2.60 2.13
N CYS A 35 -4.68 3.72 2.79
CA CYS A 35 -3.71 4.49 3.55
C CYS A 35 -3.16 3.68 4.72
N ARG A 36 -4.01 2.94 5.44
CA ARG A 36 -3.57 2.05 6.51
C ARG A 36 -2.67 0.93 5.97
N LEU A 37 -3.05 0.25 4.90
CA LEU A 37 -2.24 -0.76 4.23
C LEU A 37 -0.87 -0.22 3.81
N ALA A 38 -0.85 0.93 3.14
CA ALA A 38 0.38 1.59 2.72
C ALA A 38 1.26 1.95 3.92
N TYR A 39 0.67 2.51 4.98
CA TYR A 39 1.37 2.85 6.22
C TYR A 39 2.05 1.64 6.87
N LEU A 40 1.34 0.51 6.97
CA LEU A 40 1.89 -0.73 7.53
C LEU A 40 3.11 -1.24 6.74
N ILE A 41 3.16 -0.99 5.43
CA ILE A 41 4.29 -1.40 4.58
C ILE A 41 5.42 -0.35 4.59
N VAL A 42 5.09 0.94 4.48
CA VAL A 42 6.08 2.03 4.36
C VAL A 42 6.61 2.47 5.72
N GLY A 43 5.75 2.48 6.75
CA GLY A 43 6.07 2.92 8.11
C GLY A 43 6.08 4.44 8.30
N ASP A 44 5.57 5.22 7.33
CA ASP A 44 5.48 6.68 7.38
C ASP A 44 4.14 7.12 6.79
N ARG A 45 3.41 7.97 7.53
CA ARG A 45 2.04 8.37 7.18
C ARG A 45 1.98 9.24 5.94
N VAL A 46 2.86 10.21 5.85
CA VAL A 46 2.89 11.15 4.71
C VAL A 46 3.21 10.40 3.43
N GLN A 47 4.21 9.53 3.47
CA GLN A 47 4.58 8.69 2.33
C GLN A 47 3.48 7.68 1.97
N ALA A 48 2.73 7.16 2.94
CA ALA A 48 1.61 6.28 2.69
C ALA A 48 0.48 6.99 1.92
N GLU A 49 0.12 8.21 2.34
CA GLU A 49 -0.87 9.04 1.67
C GLU A 49 -0.43 9.40 0.24
N GLU A 50 0.84 9.77 0.03
CA GLU A 50 1.41 10.01 -1.30
C GLU A 50 1.31 8.77 -2.20
N VAL A 51 1.68 7.61 -1.68
CA VAL A 51 1.61 6.32 -2.40
C VAL A 51 0.18 6.00 -2.83
N VAL A 52 -0.79 6.19 -1.93
CA VAL A 52 -2.20 5.92 -2.23
C VAL A 52 -2.71 6.90 -3.29
N MET A 53 -2.36 8.19 -3.19
CA MET A 53 -2.74 9.18 -4.19
C MET A 53 -2.13 8.86 -5.57
N ASP A 54 -0.84 8.48 -5.62
CA ASP A 54 -0.19 8.01 -6.85
C ASP A 54 -0.90 6.78 -7.45
N ALA A 55 -1.36 5.83 -6.61
CA ALA A 55 -2.10 4.66 -7.06
C ALA A 55 -3.46 5.05 -7.68
N PHE A 56 -4.20 5.97 -7.07
CA PHE A 56 -5.44 6.50 -7.62
C PHE A 56 -5.20 7.22 -8.96
N MET A 57 -4.18 8.06 -9.05
CA MET A 57 -3.83 8.76 -10.30
C MET A 57 -3.53 7.79 -11.44
N ARG A 58 -2.78 6.71 -11.16
CA ARG A 58 -2.48 5.65 -12.15
C ARG A 58 -3.73 4.86 -12.55
N THR A 59 -4.58 4.55 -11.59
CA THR A 59 -5.86 3.87 -11.83
C THR A 59 -6.76 4.73 -12.72
N PHE A 60 -6.88 6.02 -12.41
CA PHE A 60 -7.61 6.99 -13.21
C PHE A 60 -7.08 7.09 -14.65
N ALA A 61 -5.76 7.20 -14.81
CA ALA A 61 -5.11 7.24 -16.13
C ALA A 61 -5.32 5.95 -16.94
N SER A 62 -5.51 4.82 -16.26
CA SER A 62 -5.72 3.51 -16.90
C SER A 62 -7.18 3.11 -17.01
N TRP A 63 -8.13 3.97 -16.61
CA TRP A 63 -9.55 3.66 -16.49
C TRP A 63 -10.17 3.04 -17.74
N GLY A 64 -9.84 3.54 -18.92
CA GLY A 64 -10.33 3.00 -20.20
C GLY A 64 -9.91 1.54 -20.48
N ARG A 65 -8.96 0.99 -19.72
CA ARG A 65 -8.49 -0.41 -19.81
C ARG A 65 -9.10 -1.29 -18.73
N ILE A 66 -9.68 -0.69 -17.69
CA ILE A 66 -10.29 -1.38 -16.55
C ILE A 66 -11.75 -1.58 -16.90
N ARG A 67 -12.14 -2.83 -17.23
CA ARG A 67 -13.47 -3.16 -17.75
C ARG A 67 -14.55 -3.38 -16.71
N ASP A 68 -14.16 -3.52 -15.43
CA ASP A 68 -15.08 -3.88 -14.35
C ASP A 68 -14.65 -3.24 -13.03
N LEU A 69 -15.62 -2.87 -12.18
CA LEU A 69 -15.39 -2.25 -10.87
C LEU A 69 -14.66 -3.19 -9.91
N ASP A 70 -14.97 -4.48 -9.92
CA ASP A 70 -14.31 -5.48 -9.08
C ASP A 70 -12.82 -5.61 -9.45
N HIS A 71 -12.51 -5.50 -10.74
CA HIS A 71 -11.13 -5.46 -11.22
C HIS A 71 -10.42 -4.14 -10.87
N SER A 72 -11.15 -3.02 -10.72
CA SER A 72 -10.55 -1.73 -10.38
C SER A 72 -10.06 -1.68 -8.94
N GLU A 73 -10.77 -2.30 -7.98
CA GLU A 73 -10.32 -2.42 -6.59
C GLU A 73 -9.05 -3.27 -6.48
N ALA A 74 -9.06 -4.47 -7.08
CA ALA A 74 -7.89 -5.34 -7.10
C ALA A 74 -6.68 -4.67 -7.77
N TYR A 75 -6.91 -3.94 -8.87
CA TYR A 75 -5.87 -3.17 -9.56
C TYR A 75 -5.31 -2.06 -8.66
N LEU A 76 -6.18 -1.29 -8.00
CA LEU A 76 -5.80 -0.21 -7.09
C LEU A 76 -4.99 -0.75 -5.90
N ARG A 77 -5.45 -1.83 -5.27
CA ARG A 77 -4.75 -2.50 -4.17
C ARG A 77 -3.36 -2.98 -4.60
N ARG A 78 -3.26 -3.61 -5.77
CA ARG A 78 -1.98 -4.04 -6.36
C ARG A 78 -1.05 -2.85 -6.62
N ALA A 79 -1.58 -1.74 -7.13
CA ALA A 79 -0.81 -0.52 -7.35
C ALA A 79 -0.26 0.05 -6.03
N VAL A 80 -1.09 0.14 -4.98
CA VAL A 80 -0.68 0.59 -3.65
C VAL A 80 0.43 -0.28 -3.09
N VAL A 81 0.28 -1.62 -3.08
CA VAL A 81 1.31 -2.53 -2.55
C VAL A 81 2.64 -2.40 -3.32
N ASN A 82 2.59 -2.34 -4.64
CA ASN A 82 3.80 -2.22 -5.46
C ASN A 82 4.52 -0.88 -5.25
N LEU A 83 3.76 0.22 -5.14
CA LEU A 83 4.31 1.54 -4.86
C LEU A 83 4.89 1.62 -3.45
N SER A 84 4.17 1.10 -2.43
CA SER A 84 4.63 1.03 -1.04
C SER A 84 5.96 0.29 -0.93
N ARG A 85 6.09 -0.87 -1.57
CA ARG A 85 7.34 -1.64 -1.59
C ARG A 85 8.49 -0.89 -2.27
N THR A 86 8.19 -0.21 -3.37
CA THR A 86 9.20 0.59 -4.09
C THR A 86 9.68 1.73 -3.21
N ARG A 87 8.77 2.39 -2.51
CA ARG A 87 9.07 3.50 -1.59
C ARG A 87 9.90 3.01 -0.39
N ALA A 88 9.47 1.93 0.27
CA ALA A 88 10.20 1.33 1.38
C ALA A 88 11.63 0.96 0.98
N ARG A 89 11.82 0.31 -0.18
CA ARG A 89 13.15 -0.05 -0.69
C ARG A 89 14.04 1.18 -0.97
N ARG A 90 13.48 2.26 -1.52
CA ARG A 90 14.23 3.50 -1.76
C ARG A 90 14.68 4.12 -0.45
N ARG A 91 13.78 4.23 0.53
CA ARG A 91 14.11 4.74 1.86
C ARG A 91 15.26 3.96 2.50
N HIS A 92 15.19 2.63 2.50
CA HIS A 92 16.26 1.80 3.04
C HIS A 92 17.61 2.00 2.32
N THR A 93 17.60 2.25 1.01
CA THR A 93 18.82 2.56 0.25
C THR A 93 19.37 3.92 0.62
N GLU A 94 18.50 4.92 0.78
CA GLU A 94 18.86 6.29 1.18
C GLU A 94 19.39 6.31 2.62
N GLU A 95 18.72 5.63 3.57
CA GLU A 95 19.16 5.50 4.96
C GLU A 95 20.54 4.83 5.07
N ARG A 96 20.80 3.80 4.29
CA ARG A 96 22.14 3.18 4.22
C ARG A 96 23.20 4.12 3.64
N SER A 97 22.82 5.03 2.77
CA SER A 97 23.71 6.05 2.20
C SER A 97 23.92 7.22 3.16
N TYR A 98 22.95 7.51 4.05
CA TYR A 98 22.97 8.60 5.02
C TYR A 98 23.12 8.12 6.47
N ALA A 99 23.64 6.93 6.72
CA ALA A 99 23.68 6.25 8.04
C ALA A 99 24.39 7.00 9.19
N ALA A 100 24.24 8.33 9.26
CA ALA A 100 24.76 9.16 10.34
C ALA A 100 23.72 10.08 11.02
N THR A 101 22.51 10.26 10.49
CA THR A 101 21.60 11.26 11.12
C THR A 101 20.16 11.05 10.72
N ALA A 102 19.37 10.32 11.51
CA ALA A 102 17.95 10.65 11.77
C ALA A 102 17.26 9.54 12.56
N SER A 103 16.98 9.82 13.80
CA SER A 103 15.92 9.18 14.57
C SER A 103 14.58 9.58 13.96
N GLN A 104 13.81 8.64 13.47
CA GLN A 104 12.47 8.91 12.92
C GLN A 104 11.42 8.74 14.00
N SER A 105 10.82 9.84 14.39
CA SER A 105 9.61 9.89 15.21
C SER A 105 8.43 9.38 14.38
N ALA A 106 7.93 8.21 14.75
CA ALA A 106 6.62 7.74 14.30
C ALA A 106 5.59 8.18 15.33
N GLU A 107 4.70 9.10 14.97
CA GLU A 107 3.51 9.34 15.78
C GLU A 107 2.54 8.16 15.61
N PRO A 108 2.04 7.57 16.70
CA PRO A 108 1.02 6.53 16.64
C PRO A 108 -0.29 7.14 16.13
N ALA A 109 -0.82 6.59 15.05
CA ALA A 109 -2.15 6.93 14.58
C ALA A 109 -3.19 6.24 15.46
N THR A 110 -4.02 7.03 16.14
CA THR A 110 -5.26 6.66 16.85
C THR A 110 -5.15 5.60 17.95
N ALA A 111 -5.90 5.82 19.02
CA ALA A 111 -5.98 5.00 20.24
C ALA A 111 -6.26 3.52 19.96
N GLU A 112 -5.21 2.78 19.66
CA GLU A 112 -5.22 1.31 19.59
C GLU A 112 -4.85 0.75 20.98
N PRO A 113 -5.36 -0.44 21.35
CA PRO A 113 -4.98 -1.08 22.60
C PRO A 113 -3.44 -1.23 22.69
N GLU A 114 -2.89 -1.02 23.87
CA GLU A 114 -1.45 -0.99 24.14
C GLU A 114 -0.69 -2.21 23.56
N ARG A 115 -1.32 -3.38 23.61
CA ARG A 115 -0.81 -4.62 23.00
C ARG A 115 -0.73 -4.59 21.47
N GLU A 116 -1.67 -3.92 20.82
CA GLU A 116 -1.70 -3.79 19.34
C GLU A 116 -0.56 -2.87 18.88
N LEU A 117 -0.25 -1.82 19.65
CA LEU A 117 0.90 -0.94 19.41
C LEU A 117 2.24 -1.70 19.48
N VAL A 118 2.42 -2.57 20.46
CA VAL A 118 3.64 -3.40 20.63
C VAL A 118 3.86 -4.31 19.41
N VAL A 119 2.82 -5.03 18.99
CA VAL A 119 2.91 -5.93 17.84
C VAL A 119 3.25 -5.15 16.56
N TRP A 120 2.61 -4.01 16.34
CA TRP A 120 2.89 -3.20 15.15
C TRP A 120 4.27 -2.57 15.17
N GLU A 121 4.79 -2.20 16.31
CA GLU A 121 6.17 -1.72 16.44
C GLU A 121 7.17 -2.84 16.09
N ALA A 122 6.94 -4.07 16.55
CA ALA A 122 7.74 -5.21 16.16
C ALA A 122 7.66 -5.50 14.64
N VAL A 123 6.46 -5.42 14.05
CA VAL A 123 6.27 -5.57 12.59
C VAL A 123 7.01 -4.47 11.82
N ARG A 124 7.03 -3.24 12.30
CA ARG A 124 7.75 -2.13 11.66
C ARG A 124 9.27 -2.33 11.63
N ARG A 125 9.82 -3.03 12.61
CA ARG A 125 11.26 -3.37 12.67
C ARG A 125 11.67 -4.49 11.71
N LEU A 126 10.71 -5.24 11.15
CA LEU A 126 11.00 -6.28 10.16
C LEU A 126 11.62 -5.69 8.88
N PRO A 127 12.52 -6.45 8.21
CA PRO A 127 12.97 -6.12 6.86
C PRO A 127 11.79 -5.97 5.89
N ASP A 128 11.85 -5.03 4.95
CA ASP A 128 10.75 -4.65 4.06
C ASP A 128 10.02 -5.82 3.40
N ARG A 129 10.76 -6.85 2.97
CA ARG A 129 10.16 -8.04 2.32
C ARG A 129 9.39 -8.90 3.31
N GLN A 130 9.88 -9.02 4.53
CA GLN A 130 9.22 -9.76 5.61
C GLN A 130 7.97 -9.00 6.07
N ARG A 131 8.09 -7.70 6.30
CA ARG A 131 7.00 -6.80 6.69
C ARG A 131 5.87 -6.84 5.65
N ALA A 132 6.17 -6.68 4.36
CA ALA A 132 5.17 -6.76 3.31
C ALA A 132 4.46 -8.12 3.28
N ALA A 133 5.18 -9.24 3.44
CA ALA A 133 4.58 -10.56 3.48
C ALA A 133 3.66 -10.74 4.70
N VAL A 134 4.07 -10.27 5.88
CA VAL A 134 3.28 -10.33 7.12
C VAL A 134 2.02 -9.48 6.99
N VAL A 135 2.12 -8.23 6.54
CA VAL A 135 0.97 -7.34 6.34
C VAL A 135 -0.02 -7.96 5.37
N LEU A 136 0.42 -8.47 4.23
CA LEU A 136 -0.46 -9.09 3.25
C LEU A 136 -1.10 -10.39 3.76
N ARG A 137 -0.40 -11.16 4.59
CA ARG A 137 -0.92 -12.42 5.14
C ARG A 137 -1.92 -12.21 6.25
N TYR A 138 -1.63 -11.32 7.20
CA TYR A 138 -2.38 -11.22 8.46
C TYR A 138 -3.31 -10.02 8.53
N TYR A 139 -3.01 -8.93 7.82
CA TYR A 139 -3.90 -7.76 7.74
C TYR A 139 -4.87 -7.84 6.55
N GLU A 140 -4.39 -8.31 5.39
CA GLU A 140 -5.20 -8.45 4.17
C GLU A 140 -5.77 -9.87 3.99
N ASP A 141 -5.42 -10.81 4.86
CA ASP A 141 -5.84 -12.24 4.83
C ASP A 141 -5.64 -12.95 3.48
N LEU A 142 -4.57 -12.58 2.75
CA LEU A 142 -4.28 -13.16 1.44
C LEU A 142 -3.64 -14.54 1.56
N SER A 143 -3.92 -15.42 0.59
CA SER A 143 -3.21 -16.69 0.46
C SER A 143 -1.73 -16.47 0.06
N GLU A 144 -0.86 -17.44 0.36
CA GLU A 144 0.54 -17.37 -0.06
C GLU A 144 0.72 -17.30 -1.58
N ALA A 145 -0.23 -17.85 -2.33
CA ALA A 145 -0.25 -17.78 -3.79
C ALA A 145 -0.58 -16.36 -4.28
N ASP A 146 -1.61 -15.72 -3.70
CA ASP A 146 -1.98 -14.35 -4.02
C ASP A 146 -0.88 -13.36 -3.63
N ILE A 147 -0.25 -13.59 -2.46
CA ILE A 147 0.90 -12.80 -2.02
C ILE A 147 2.06 -12.95 -3.01
N ALA A 148 2.36 -14.15 -3.46
CA ALA A 148 3.43 -14.41 -4.42
C ALA A 148 3.19 -13.69 -5.75
N GLU A 149 1.96 -13.74 -6.26
CA GLU A 149 1.55 -13.00 -7.45
C GLU A 149 1.68 -11.49 -7.26
N LEU A 150 1.14 -10.98 -6.14
CA LEU A 150 1.17 -9.55 -5.82
C LEU A 150 2.59 -9.01 -5.64
N LEU A 151 3.47 -9.80 -5.01
CA LEU A 151 4.86 -9.44 -4.75
C LEU A 151 5.79 -9.74 -5.94
N GLY A 152 5.32 -10.44 -6.98
CA GLY A 152 6.12 -10.85 -8.13
C GLY A 152 7.26 -11.79 -7.74
N CYS A 153 6.98 -12.79 -6.89
CA CYS A 153 7.95 -13.77 -6.44
C CYS A 153 7.35 -15.18 -6.37
N SER A 154 8.15 -16.20 -6.03
CA SER A 154 7.64 -17.56 -5.86
C SER A 154 6.92 -17.76 -4.52
N VAL A 155 5.97 -18.69 -4.44
CA VAL A 155 5.31 -19.11 -3.19
C VAL A 155 6.34 -19.57 -2.15
N GLY A 156 7.40 -20.26 -2.58
CA GLY A 156 8.50 -20.66 -1.72
C GLY A 156 9.23 -19.46 -1.09
N THR A 157 9.37 -18.35 -1.84
CA THR A 157 9.91 -17.09 -1.32
C THR A 157 8.99 -16.51 -0.25
N VAL A 158 7.68 -16.47 -0.49
CA VAL A 158 6.71 -15.99 0.50
C VAL A 158 6.76 -16.80 1.79
N LYS A 159 6.74 -18.15 1.69
CA LYS A 159 6.87 -19.05 2.84
C LYS A 159 8.13 -18.76 3.66
N SER A 160 9.27 -18.59 2.97
CA SER A 160 10.54 -18.27 3.63
C SER A 160 10.51 -16.91 4.32
N GLN A 161 9.90 -15.86 3.72
CA GLN A 161 9.76 -14.54 4.35
C GLN A 161 8.86 -14.62 5.59
N LEU A 162 7.71 -15.30 5.49
CA LEU A 162 6.79 -15.46 6.62
C LEU A 162 7.41 -16.28 7.76
N PHE A 163 8.19 -17.32 7.43
CA PHE A 163 8.89 -18.12 8.43
C PHE A 163 9.90 -17.29 9.22
N LYS A 164 10.76 -16.53 8.50
CA LYS A 164 11.75 -15.66 9.12
C LYS A 164 11.09 -14.54 9.93
N ALA A 165 10.05 -13.93 9.39
CA ALA A 165 9.32 -12.87 10.09
C ALA A 165 8.72 -13.36 11.40
N ARG A 166 8.11 -14.56 11.41
CA ARG A 166 7.55 -15.16 12.64
C ARG A 166 8.60 -15.41 13.71
N ALA A 167 9.78 -15.90 13.31
CA ALA A 167 10.89 -16.10 14.26
C ALA A 167 11.33 -14.76 14.88
N THR A 168 11.56 -13.73 14.06
CA THR A 168 11.95 -12.40 14.55
C THR A 168 10.87 -11.75 15.43
N LEU A 169 9.59 -11.92 15.08
CA LEU A 169 8.49 -11.38 15.90
C LEU A 169 8.36 -12.11 17.23
N ALA A 170 8.54 -13.45 17.28
CA ALA A 170 8.52 -14.20 18.51
C ALA A 170 9.64 -13.72 19.47
N GLU A 171 10.87 -13.59 18.97
CA GLU A 171 11.99 -13.06 19.76
C GLU A 171 11.69 -11.65 20.30
N ALA A 172 11.19 -10.74 19.46
CA ALA A 172 10.91 -9.36 19.86
C ALA A 172 9.76 -9.24 20.88
N LEU A 173 8.75 -10.09 20.81
CA LEU A 173 7.61 -10.06 21.73
C LEU A 173 7.90 -10.77 23.06
N ASP A 174 8.75 -11.80 23.05
CA ASP A 174 9.21 -12.46 24.29
C ASP A 174 10.12 -11.53 25.13
N GLU A 175 10.88 -10.63 24.48
CA GLU A 175 11.73 -9.63 25.17
C GLU A 175 10.91 -8.52 25.85
N GLU A 176 9.71 -8.20 25.38
CA GLU A 176 8.85 -7.14 25.94
C GLU A 176 7.93 -7.65 27.07
N GLU A 177 7.79 -8.96 27.26
CA GLU A 177 7.05 -9.55 28.39
C GLU A 177 7.90 -9.73 29.69
N LEU A 178 9.22 -9.44 29.65
CA LEU A 178 10.17 -9.50 30.78
C LEU A 178 10.45 -8.11 31.37
#